data_000ed6657fc5b23b7bc23c3c450cce6b
#
_entry.id   000ed6657fc5b23b7bc23c3c450cce6b
#
_cell.length_a   1.000
_cell.length_b   1.000
_cell.length_c   1.000
_cell.angle_alpha   90.00
_cell.angle_beta   90.00
_cell.angle_gamma   90.00
#
_symmetry.space_group_name_H-M   'P 1'
#
loop_
_entity.id
_entity.type
_entity.pdbx_description
1 polymer ?
#
loop_
_entity_poly.entity_id
_entity_poly.type
_entity_poly.pdbx_seq_one_letter_code
_entity_poly.pdbx_strand_id
1 'polypeptide(L)'
;MRYAEEQQDLALLSISTFQRALKDPNQLIRASALRVLSSIHMPIIVPIMMLAIKEASSDLSPYVRKNAAHAIQKLYSLDPEKKEMLIEVIEKLLKDRSTLVAGSVVMAFEEVCPDRIDLIHKNYRKLCNLLVDVEEWGQVVIIHMLTRYARTQFVSPWKDDDVVEEYSENNFYESDEEQKEKDRKVKNTYTMDPDHRLLLRNTKPLLQSRNAAVVMAVAQLYWHLAPKSEAGIVSKSLVRLLRSSREVQYIVLQNIATMSIQRKGMFEPYLKSFYVRSTDPTMIKTLKLEILTNLANEANISTLLREFQTYVKSQDKQFAAATIQAIGRCATNITEVTDTCLNGLVCLLSNRDEIVVAESVVVIKKLLQTQPAHHGEIIKHMA
;
A
#
# COMPACT_ATOMS: atom_id res chain seq x y z
N MET A 1 1.68 -38.60 0.98
CA MET A 1 1.58 -37.53 2.00
C MET A 1 0.25 -36.79 2.04
N ARG A 2 -0.55 -36.79 0.97
CA ARG A 2 -1.87 -36.12 0.95
C ARG A 2 -2.86 -36.65 2.00
N TYR A 3 -2.71 -37.89 2.42
CA TYR A 3 -3.58 -38.58 3.40
C TYR A 3 -2.82 -38.94 4.69
N ALA A 4 -1.78 -38.15 5.04
CA ALA A 4 -0.96 -38.45 6.22
C ALA A 4 -1.76 -38.35 7.53
N GLU A 5 -2.74 -37.47 7.59
CA GLU A 5 -3.61 -37.27 8.76
C GLU A 5 -4.58 -38.48 8.96
N GLU A 6 -5.04 -39.06 7.83
CA GLU A 6 -5.95 -40.23 7.86
C GLU A 6 -5.23 -41.55 8.11
N GLN A 7 -3.98 -41.65 7.66
CA GLN A 7 -3.17 -42.90 7.76
C GLN A 7 -1.83 -42.60 8.43
N GLN A 8 -1.89 -42.30 9.71
CA GLN A 8 -0.73 -41.90 10.51
C GLN A 8 0.37 -42.96 10.55
N ASP A 9 0.02 -44.22 10.65
CA ASP A 9 0.98 -45.34 10.71
C ASP A 9 1.83 -45.43 9.42
N LEU A 10 1.20 -45.25 8.26
CA LEU A 10 1.91 -45.26 6.98
C LEU A 10 2.79 -43.99 6.81
N ALA A 11 2.33 -42.85 7.32
CA ALA A 11 3.11 -41.62 7.33
C ALA A 11 4.36 -41.79 8.21
N LEU A 12 4.25 -42.40 9.39
CA LEU A 12 5.36 -42.69 10.29
C LEU A 12 6.41 -43.60 9.65
N LEU A 13 6.01 -44.65 8.93
CA LEU A 13 6.93 -45.53 8.20
C LEU A 13 7.77 -44.76 7.15
N SER A 14 7.23 -43.70 6.56
CA SER A 14 7.93 -42.92 5.57
C SER A 14 8.96 -41.92 6.16
N ILE A 15 8.92 -41.63 7.46
CA ILE A 15 9.82 -40.67 8.12
C ILE A 15 11.29 -41.07 7.97
N SER A 16 11.60 -42.37 8.11
CA SER A 16 12.97 -42.90 7.95
C SER A 16 13.53 -42.61 6.55
N THR A 17 12.68 -42.63 5.53
CA THR A 17 13.04 -42.28 4.15
C THR A 17 13.34 -40.77 4.02
N PHE A 18 12.54 -39.93 4.66
CA PHE A 18 12.84 -38.47 4.68
C PHE A 18 14.11 -38.13 5.43
N GLN A 19 14.36 -38.77 6.58
CA GLN A 19 15.60 -38.59 7.35
C GLN A 19 16.84 -38.98 6.52
N ARG A 20 16.74 -40.03 5.71
CA ARG A 20 17.81 -40.40 4.77
C ARG A 20 17.96 -39.39 3.65
N ALA A 21 16.86 -38.92 3.05
CA ALA A 21 16.84 -37.93 1.98
C ALA A 21 17.34 -36.54 2.43
N LEU A 22 17.19 -36.18 3.71
CA LEU A 22 17.76 -34.98 4.28
C LEU A 22 19.30 -34.96 4.30
N LYS A 23 19.94 -36.14 4.23
CA LYS A 23 21.40 -36.31 4.18
C LYS A 23 21.94 -36.61 2.77
N ASP A 24 21.08 -36.55 1.74
CA ASP A 24 21.46 -36.79 0.35
C ASP A 24 22.54 -35.79 -0.13
N PRO A 25 23.52 -36.21 -0.91
CA PRO A 25 24.52 -35.29 -1.51
C PRO A 25 23.87 -34.20 -2.39
N ASN A 26 22.72 -34.49 -3.03
CA ASN A 26 22.04 -33.53 -3.87
C ASN A 26 21.17 -32.54 -3.06
N GLN A 27 21.51 -31.25 -3.16
CA GLN A 27 20.79 -30.15 -2.48
C GLN A 27 19.28 -30.12 -2.81
N LEU A 28 18.87 -30.49 -4.03
CA LEU A 28 17.47 -30.47 -4.44
C LEU A 28 16.66 -31.56 -3.73
N ILE A 29 17.30 -32.71 -3.48
CA ILE A 29 16.68 -33.82 -2.72
C ILE A 29 16.55 -33.43 -1.26
N ARG A 30 17.63 -32.87 -0.63
CA ARG A 30 17.55 -32.36 0.75
C ARG A 30 16.44 -31.35 0.95
N ALA A 31 16.40 -30.33 0.08
CA ALA A 31 15.39 -29.29 0.15
C ALA A 31 13.96 -29.82 -0.07
N SER A 32 13.77 -30.75 -1.01
CA SER A 32 12.47 -31.36 -1.28
C SER A 32 12.00 -32.23 -0.13
N ALA A 33 12.92 -32.99 0.48
CA ALA A 33 12.64 -33.79 1.66
C ALA A 33 12.16 -32.91 2.83
N LEU A 34 12.86 -31.83 3.10
CA LEU A 34 12.48 -30.87 4.15
C LEU A 34 11.11 -30.23 3.87
N ARG A 35 10.86 -29.82 2.63
CA ARG A 35 9.59 -29.22 2.21
C ARG A 35 8.41 -30.18 2.41
N VAL A 36 8.57 -31.45 2.04
CA VAL A 36 7.53 -32.48 2.22
C VAL A 36 7.34 -32.82 3.68
N LEU A 37 8.43 -33.02 4.43
CA LEU A 37 8.38 -33.33 5.86
C LEU A 37 7.66 -32.21 6.63
N SER A 38 7.98 -30.94 6.34
CA SER A 38 7.34 -29.79 6.98
C SER A 38 5.87 -29.59 6.60
N SER A 39 5.37 -30.28 5.59
CA SER A 39 3.96 -30.23 5.18
C SER A 39 3.11 -31.35 5.77
N ILE A 40 3.67 -32.16 6.65
CA ILE A 40 2.94 -33.21 7.39
C ILE A 40 2.46 -32.60 8.72
N HIS A 41 1.14 -32.50 8.91
CA HIS A 41 0.52 -31.91 10.09
C HIS A 41 0.27 -32.95 11.18
N MET A 42 1.34 -33.49 11.79
CA MET A 42 1.26 -34.49 12.86
C MET A 42 2.15 -34.03 14.04
N PRO A 43 1.61 -33.90 15.26
CA PRO A 43 2.40 -33.45 16.42
C PRO A 43 3.60 -34.38 16.73
N ILE A 44 3.48 -35.67 16.44
CA ILE A 44 4.54 -36.65 16.71
C ILE A 44 5.84 -36.39 15.93
N ILE A 45 5.77 -35.69 14.80
CA ILE A 45 6.97 -35.38 13.99
C ILE A 45 7.65 -34.07 14.37
N VAL A 46 7.07 -33.28 15.27
CA VAL A 46 7.62 -31.96 15.69
C VAL A 46 9.09 -32.02 16.11
N PRO A 47 9.53 -32.96 16.97
CA PRO A 47 10.93 -33.07 17.37
C PRO A 47 11.86 -33.34 16.17
N ILE A 48 11.43 -34.20 15.25
CA ILE A 48 12.19 -34.56 14.06
C ILE A 48 12.28 -33.39 13.11
N MET A 49 11.18 -32.66 12.93
CA MET A 49 11.11 -31.49 12.07
C MET A 49 11.97 -30.34 12.64
N MET A 50 11.97 -30.15 13.96
CA MET A 50 12.81 -29.15 14.62
C MET A 50 14.30 -29.43 14.41
N LEU A 51 14.72 -30.69 14.54
CA LEU A 51 16.10 -31.11 14.29
C LEU A 51 16.47 -30.90 12.82
N ALA A 52 15.60 -31.29 11.89
CA ALA A 52 15.81 -31.11 10.46
C ALA A 52 15.95 -29.63 10.08
N ILE A 53 15.15 -28.74 10.67
CA ILE A 53 15.25 -27.29 10.45
C ILE A 53 16.58 -26.74 10.97
N LYS A 54 17.02 -27.15 12.18
CA LYS A 54 18.31 -26.74 12.75
C LYS A 54 19.48 -27.15 11.87
N GLU A 55 19.51 -28.39 11.40
CA GLU A 55 20.54 -28.89 10.50
C GLU A 55 20.51 -28.18 9.15
N ALA A 56 19.34 -28.06 8.52
CA ALA A 56 19.17 -27.40 7.23
C ALA A 56 19.50 -25.90 7.28
N SER A 57 19.32 -25.22 8.41
CA SER A 57 19.73 -23.81 8.59
C SER A 57 21.24 -23.60 8.49
N SER A 58 22.02 -24.64 8.64
CA SER A 58 23.49 -24.65 8.53
C SER A 58 24.00 -25.25 7.23
N ASP A 59 23.12 -25.64 6.32
CA ASP A 59 23.50 -26.28 5.06
C ASP A 59 24.35 -25.33 4.20
N LEU A 60 25.29 -25.91 3.46
CA LEU A 60 26.16 -25.17 2.53
C LEU A 60 25.33 -24.52 1.41
N SER A 61 24.25 -25.16 0.98
CA SER A 61 23.37 -24.67 -0.08
C SER A 61 22.38 -23.61 0.42
N PRO A 62 22.37 -22.40 -0.16
CA PRO A 62 21.38 -21.39 0.16
C PRO A 62 19.96 -21.84 -0.19
N TYR A 63 19.80 -22.75 -1.14
CA TYR A 63 18.50 -23.30 -1.51
C TYR A 63 17.91 -24.16 -0.40
N VAL A 64 18.73 -24.96 0.31
CA VAL A 64 18.29 -25.73 1.47
C VAL A 64 17.97 -24.79 2.65
N ARG A 65 18.81 -23.78 2.91
CA ARG A 65 18.56 -22.78 3.96
C ARG A 65 17.28 -21.98 3.72
N LYS A 66 16.97 -21.66 2.45
CA LYS A 66 15.66 -21.05 2.08
C LYS A 66 14.49 -21.92 2.49
N ASN A 67 14.56 -23.22 2.20
CA ASN A 67 13.50 -24.17 2.57
C ASN A 67 13.41 -24.37 4.10
N ALA A 68 14.55 -24.27 4.82
CA ALA A 68 14.52 -24.27 6.28
C ALA A 68 13.73 -23.08 6.84
N ALA A 69 13.91 -21.87 6.29
CA ALA A 69 13.13 -20.70 6.67
C ALA A 69 11.62 -20.90 6.44
N HIS A 70 11.21 -21.48 5.31
CA HIS A 70 9.81 -21.80 5.06
C HIS A 70 9.26 -22.89 5.99
N ALA A 71 10.10 -23.85 6.38
CA ALA A 71 9.70 -24.89 7.31
C ALA A 71 9.46 -24.35 8.73
N ILE A 72 10.14 -23.28 9.12
CA ILE A 72 9.93 -22.59 10.42
C ILE A 72 8.47 -22.15 10.58
N GLN A 73 7.88 -21.50 9.59
CA GLN A 73 6.48 -21.04 9.63
C GLN A 73 5.52 -22.20 9.85
N LYS A 74 5.73 -23.30 9.12
CA LYS A 74 4.89 -24.49 9.20
C LYS A 74 5.01 -25.20 10.55
N LEU A 75 6.22 -25.24 11.12
CA LEU A 75 6.41 -25.82 12.45
C LEU A 75 5.78 -24.94 13.53
N TYR A 76 5.89 -23.63 13.41
CA TYR A 76 5.27 -22.70 14.35
C TYR A 76 3.74 -22.80 14.34
N SER A 77 3.12 -22.98 13.17
CA SER A 77 1.67 -23.20 13.07
C SER A 77 1.22 -24.51 13.69
N LEU A 78 2.10 -25.53 13.71
CA LEU A 78 1.80 -26.86 14.29
C LEU A 78 2.03 -26.90 15.80
N ASP A 79 3.11 -26.28 16.29
CA ASP A 79 3.50 -26.25 17.70
C ASP A 79 4.09 -24.87 18.08
N PRO A 80 3.26 -23.94 18.57
CA PRO A 80 3.72 -22.63 19.04
C PRO A 80 4.67 -22.65 20.23
N GLU A 81 4.72 -23.75 21.01
CA GLU A 81 5.59 -23.86 22.19
C GLU A 81 7.08 -23.87 21.81
N LYS A 82 7.40 -24.24 20.55
CA LYS A 82 8.78 -24.23 20.03
C LYS A 82 9.28 -22.85 19.63
N LYS A 83 8.52 -21.78 19.89
CA LYS A 83 8.82 -20.40 19.48
C LYS A 83 10.26 -19.99 19.77
N GLU A 84 10.75 -20.17 20.99
CA GLU A 84 12.10 -19.75 21.40
C GLU A 84 13.20 -20.44 20.59
N MET A 85 13.04 -21.76 20.36
CA MET A 85 14.00 -22.52 19.54
C MET A 85 13.99 -22.08 18.09
N LEU A 86 12.82 -21.68 17.57
CA LEU A 86 12.69 -21.17 16.20
C LEU A 86 13.30 -19.76 16.08
N ILE A 87 13.20 -18.92 17.10
CA ILE A 87 13.83 -17.61 17.13
C ILE A 87 15.37 -17.73 17.02
N GLU A 88 15.99 -18.69 17.71
CA GLU A 88 17.44 -18.93 17.56
C GLU A 88 17.83 -19.25 16.11
N VAL A 89 17.00 -20.06 15.42
CA VAL A 89 17.23 -20.41 14.01
C VAL A 89 17.03 -19.18 13.12
N ILE A 90 15.99 -18.37 13.37
CA ILE A 90 15.73 -17.13 12.64
C ILE A 90 16.90 -16.15 12.81
N GLU A 91 17.40 -15.96 14.05
CA GLU A 91 18.55 -15.09 14.29
C GLU A 91 19.79 -15.51 13.51
N LYS A 92 20.04 -16.82 13.42
CA LYS A 92 21.12 -17.37 12.63
C LYS A 92 20.92 -17.09 11.14
N LEU A 93 19.73 -17.39 10.61
CA LEU A 93 19.42 -17.19 9.19
C LEU A 93 19.37 -15.71 8.81
N LEU A 94 18.98 -14.80 9.72
CA LEU A 94 19.04 -13.35 9.49
C LEU A 94 20.47 -12.85 9.26
N LYS A 95 21.50 -13.56 9.71
CA LYS A 95 22.91 -13.24 9.44
C LYS A 95 23.40 -13.72 8.06
N ASP A 96 22.59 -14.52 7.36
CA ASP A 96 22.90 -15.02 6.02
C ASP A 96 23.06 -13.87 5.01
N ARG A 97 24.00 -14.00 4.09
CA ARG A 97 24.27 -13.00 3.05
C ARG A 97 23.64 -13.35 1.70
N SER A 98 23.00 -14.51 1.60
CA SER A 98 22.39 -14.96 0.36
C SER A 98 21.08 -14.22 0.09
N THR A 99 20.94 -13.67 -1.11
CA THR A 99 19.72 -13.03 -1.61
C THR A 99 18.56 -14.01 -1.70
N LEU A 100 18.83 -15.30 -1.94
CA LEU A 100 17.81 -16.36 -1.99
C LEU A 100 17.16 -16.65 -0.64
N VAL A 101 17.90 -16.43 0.46
CA VAL A 101 17.44 -16.75 1.81
C VAL A 101 16.72 -15.57 2.46
N ALA A 102 17.16 -14.35 2.16
CA ALA A 102 16.74 -13.13 2.86
C ALA A 102 15.21 -12.94 2.93
N GLY A 103 14.51 -13.06 1.82
CA GLY A 103 13.05 -12.89 1.78
C GLY A 103 12.31 -13.93 2.64
N SER A 104 12.72 -15.19 2.55
CA SER A 104 12.09 -16.31 3.28
C SER A 104 12.30 -16.21 4.79
N VAL A 105 13.48 -15.74 5.21
CA VAL A 105 13.79 -15.53 6.63
C VAL A 105 12.98 -14.38 7.20
N VAL A 106 12.84 -13.28 6.45
CA VAL A 106 12.01 -12.15 6.89
C VAL A 106 10.54 -12.55 6.98
N MET A 107 10.03 -13.41 6.08
CA MET A 107 8.70 -14.00 6.21
C MET A 107 8.55 -14.78 7.52
N ALA A 108 9.52 -15.66 7.82
CA ALA A 108 9.50 -16.42 9.07
C ALA A 108 9.57 -15.50 10.30
N PHE A 109 10.37 -14.44 10.24
CA PHE A 109 10.46 -13.43 11.30
C PHE A 109 9.12 -12.74 11.55
N GLU A 110 8.45 -12.27 10.49
CA GLU A 110 7.16 -11.57 10.59
C GLU A 110 6.05 -12.45 11.21
N GLU A 111 6.10 -13.75 10.98
CA GLU A 111 5.08 -14.69 11.49
C GLU A 111 5.38 -15.16 12.93
N VAL A 112 6.65 -15.45 13.25
CA VAL A 112 7.02 -16.05 14.52
C VAL A 112 7.33 -15.02 15.60
N CYS A 113 8.08 -13.98 15.27
CA CYS A 113 8.58 -13.02 16.26
C CYS A 113 8.60 -11.56 15.77
N PRO A 114 7.48 -11.00 15.30
CA PRO A 114 7.43 -9.64 14.76
C PRO A 114 7.86 -8.57 15.78
N ASP A 115 7.76 -8.87 17.08
CA ASP A 115 8.06 -7.94 18.16
C ASP A 115 9.57 -7.85 18.49
N ARG A 116 10.37 -8.80 18.02
CA ARG A 116 11.82 -8.85 18.26
C ARG A 116 12.59 -7.92 17.33
N ILE A 117 12.34 -6.62 17.46
CA ILE A 117 12.95 -5.55 16.63
C ILE A 117 14.49 -5.56 16.75
N ASP A 118 15.03 -6.00 17.88
CA ASP A 118 16.47 -6.14 18.13
C ASP A 118 17.19 -7.00 17.08
N LEU A 119 16.54 -8.04 16.57
CA LEU A 119 17.09 -8.90 15.53
C LEU A 119 17.22 -8.19 14.19
N ILE A 120 16.23 -7.34 13.85
CA ILE A 120 16.28 -6.53 12.65
C ILE A 120 17.28 -5.41 12.78
N HIS A 121 17.39 -4.77 13.94
CA HIS A 121 18.32 -3.69 14.19
C HIS A 121 19.76 -4.08 13.83
N LYS A 122 20.22 -5.26 14.26
CA LYS A 122 21.55 -5.79 13.94
C LYS A 122 21.78 -6.06 12.44
N ASN A 123 20.71 -6.33 11.69
CA ASN A 123 20.77 -6.74 10.29
C ASN A 123 20.22 -5.68 9.31
N TYR A 124 19.78 -4.53 9.79
CA TYR A 124 19.09 -3.51 9.01
C TYR A 124 19.82 -3.08 7.74
N ARG A 125 21.07 -2.60 7.89
CA ARG A 125 21.88 -2.12 6.76
C ARG A 125 22.15 -3.21 5.74
N LYS A 126 22.34 -4.44 6.20
CA LYS A 126 22.54 -5.59 5.32
C LYS A 126 21.27 -5.87 4.50
N LEU A 127 20.09 -5.89 5.13
CA LEU A 127 18.83 -6.10 4.44
C LEU A 127 18.53 -4.99 3.43
N CYS A 128 18.80 -3.74 3.77
CA CYS A 128 18.69 -2.62 2.83
C CYS A 128 19.58 -2.78 1.60
N ASN A 129 20.83 -3.25 1.80
CA ASN A 129 21.78 -3.41 0.70
C ASN A 129 21.48 -4.61 -0.20
N LEU A 130 20.94 -5.71 0.37
CA LEU A 130 20.55 -6.89 -0.40
C LEU A 130 19.26 -6.70 -1.19
N LEU A 131 18.45 -5.71 -0.83
CA LEU A 131 17.08 -5.55 -1.30
C LEU A 131 16.93 -5.53 -2.82
N VAL A 132 17.86 -4.89 -3.53
CA VAL A 132 17.81 -4.77 -5.00
C VAL A 132 18.06 -6.12 -5.69
N ASP A 133 18.86 -6.99 -5.07
CA ASP A 133 19.28 -8.27 -5.64
C ASP A 133 18.40 -9.45 -5.23
N VAL A 134 17.45 -9.21 -4.31
CA VAL A 134 16.50 -10.24 -3.86
C VAL A 134 15.41 -10.45 -4.92
N GLU A 135 14.84 -11.65 -4.98
CA GLU A 135 13.69 -11.95 -5.83
C GLU A 135 12.46 -11.06 -5.46
N GLU A 136 11.59 -10.77 -6.42
CA GLU A 136 10.51 -9.79 -6.29
C GLU A 136 9.58 -10.04 -5.09
N TRP A 137 9.22 -11.30 -4.80
CA TRP A 137 8.41 -11.65 -3.64
C TRP A 137 9.13 -11.38 -2.32
N GLY A 138 10.42 -11.66 -2.27
CA GLY A 138 11.27 -11.33 -1.13
C GLY A 138 11.39 -9.82 -0.94
N GLN A 139 11.49 -9.05 -2.03
CA GLN A 139 11.49 -7.59 -1.99
C GLN A 139 10.24 -7.05 -1.31
N VAL A 140 9.06 -7.53 -1.70
CA VAL A 140 7.78 -7.08 -1.10
C VAL A 140 7.78 -7.30 0.41
N VAL A 141 8.14 -8.51 0.85
CA VAL A 141 8.14 -8.87 2.28
C VAL A 141 9.14 -8.03 3.06
N ILE A 142 10.37 -7.89 2.55
CA ILE A 142 11.42 -7.10 3.20
C ILE A 142 11.02 -5.62 3.27
N ILE A 143 10.45 -5.05 2.20
CA ILE A 143 10.00 -3.65 2.19
C ILE A 143 8.89 -3.42 3.21
N HIS A 144 7.91 -4.32 3.32
CA HIS A 144 6.85 -4.20 4.32
C HIS A 144 7.41 -4.24 5.75
N MET A 145 8.29 -5.18 6.04
CA MET A 145 8.95 -5.29 7.34
C MET A 145 9.79 -4.04 7.64
N LEU A 146 10.61 -3.57 6.70
CA LEU A 146 11.43 -2.37 6.87
C LEU A 146 10.59 -1.10 7.00
N THR A 147 9.44 -1.02 6.35
CA THR A 147 8.48 0.09 6.52
C THR A 147 7.93 0.11 7.94
N ARG A 148 7.51 -1.03 8.46
CA ARG A 148 7.04 -1.16 9.85
C ARG A 148 8.15 -0.79 10.85
N TYR A 149 9.35 -1.31 10.65
CA TYR A 149 10.51 -1.00 11.47
C TYR A 149 10.81 0.51 11.45
N ALA A 150 10.90 1.12 10.26
CA ALA A 150 11.27 2.52 10.11
C ALA A 150 10.21 3.48 10.72
N ARG A 151 8.93 3.13 10.65
CA ARG A 151 7.86 3.91 11.29
C ARG A 151 7.95 3.95 12.82
N THR A 152 8.55 2.93 13.42
CA THR A 152 8.75 2.85 14.88
C THR A 152 10.07 3.44 15.34
N GLN A 153 11.12 3.40 14.50
CA GLN A 153 12.47 3.78 14.88
C GLN A 153 12.88 5.19 14.43
N PHE A 154 12.32 5.69 13.32
CA PHE A 154 12.66 7.01 12.79
C PHE A 154 11.54 8.02 13.03
N VAL A 155 11.93 9.28 13.20
CA VAL A 155 10.99 10.39 13.29
C VAL A 155 10.30 10.59 11.94
N SER A 156 8.98 10.72 11.94
CA SER A 156 8.23 10.98 10.72
C SER A 156 8.53 12.38 10.18
N PRO A 157 8.87 12.52 8.89
CA PRO A 157 9.11 13.83 8.28
C PRO A 157 7.83 14.70 8.14
N TRP A 158 6.67 14.17 8.57
CA TRP A 158 5.36 14.82 8.46
C TRP A 158 4.82 15.33 9.81
N LYS A 159 5.49 15.02 10.94
CA LYS A 159 5.02 15.42 12.28
C LYS A 159 5.15 16.93 12.56
N ASP A 160 6.02 17.62 11.86
CA ASP A 160 6.24 19.05 12.11
C ASP A 160 5.14 19.95 11.53
N ASP A 161 4.30 19.42 10.62
CA ASP A 161 3.21 20.20 10.02
C ASP A 161 1.98 20.30 10.94
N ASP A 162 1.65 19.23 11.66
CA ASP A 162 0.50 19.23 12.58
C ASP A 162 0.72 20.23 13.73
N VAL A 163 1.98 20.45 14.11
CA VAL A 163 2.36 21.40 15.18
C VAL A 163 2.31 22.83 14.68
N VAL A 164 2.62 23.09 13.41
CA VAL A 164 2.61 24.44 12.82
C VAL A 164 1.19 24.92 12.55
N GLU A 165 0.26 24.03 12.16
CA GLU A 165 -1.15 24.41 11.97
C GLU A 165 -1.82 24.74 13.32
N GLU A 166 -1.54 23.96 14.37
CA GLU A 166 -2.08 24.23 15.73
C GLU A 166 -1.52 25.51 16.36
N TYR A 167 -0.26 25.92 16.04
CA TYR A 167 0.32 27.17 16.48
C TYR A 167 -0.13 28.39 15.68
N SER A 168 -0.54 28.24 14.41
CA SER A 168 -0.96 29.37 13.57
C SER A 168 -2.35 29.90 13.94
N GLU A 169 -3.23 29.10 14.53
CA GLU A 169 -4.55 29.55 14.98
C GLU A 169 -4.52 30.32 16.31
N ASN A 170 -3.46 30.13 17.14
CA ASN A 170 -3.40 30.75 18.47
C ASN A 170 -2.56 32.04 18.55
N ASN A 171 -1.83 32.47 17.51
CA ASN A 171 -0.85 33.57 17.59
C ASN A 171 -1.26 34.83 16.83
N PHE A 172 -2.41 35.42 17.15
CA PHE A 172 -2.80 36.73 16.56
C PHE A 172 -2.24 37.95 17.30
N TYR A 173 -1.42 37.79 18.37
CA TYR A 173 -0.96 38.90 19.24
C TYR A 173 0.53 38.83 19.64
N GLU A 174 1.42 38.25 18.88
CA GLU A 174 2.87 38.27 19.19
C GLU A 174 3.66 39.25 18.33
N SER A 175 4.69 39.91 18.92
CA SER A 175 5.52 40.92 18.26
C SER A 175 6.46 40.35 17.21
N ASP A 176 6.75 41.13 16.13
CA ASP A 176 7.56 40.74 14.98
C ASP A 176 8.99 40.22 15.29
N GLU A 177 9.54 40.53 16.45
CA GLU A 177 10.87 40.05 16.86
C GLU A 177 10.85 38.66 17.45
N GLU A 178 9.82 38.29 18.20
CA GLU A 178 9.62 36.92 18.71
C GLU A 178 9.25 35.93 17.62
N GLN A 179 8.52 36.37 16.61
CA GLN A 179 8.25 35.59 15.41
C GLN A 179 9.54 35.27 14.62
N LYS A 180 10.45 36.24 14.46
CA LYS A 180 11.75 36.00 13.79
C LYS A 180 12.69 35.06 14.56
N GLU A 181 12.61 35.02 15.87
CA GLU A 181 13.40 34.11 16.70
C GLU A 181 12.79 32.69 16.74
N LYS A 182 11.45 32.58 16.68
CA LYS A 182 10.73 31.31 16.52
C LYS A 182 10.91 30.74 15.13
N ASP A 183 10.85 31.55 14.08
CA ASP A 183 11.17 31.13 12.70
C ASP A 183 12.63 30.69 12.52
N ARG A 184 13.58 31.25 13.31
CA ARG A 184 14.96 30.76 13.37
C ARG A 184 15.07 29.44 14.16
N LYS A 185 14.25 29.17 15.16
CA LYS A 185 14.20 27.89 15.89
C LYS A 185 13.43 26.80 15.13
N VAL A 186 12.41 27.15 14.37
CA VAL A 186 11.63 26.23 13.51
C VAL A 186 12.42 25.87 12.23
N LYS A 187 13.42 26.63 11.84
CA LYS A 187 14.44 26.24 10.83
C LYS A 187 15.48 25.26 11.36
N ASN A 188 15.23 24.57 12.46
CA ASN A 188 15.95 23.34 12.76
C ASN A 188 15.52 22.28 11.72
N THR A 189 16.20 22.37 10.59
CA THR A 189 16.15 21.45 9.48
C THR A 189 16.05 20.04 10.02
N TYR A 190 14.90 19.36 9.75
CA TYR A 190 14.76 17.93 9.93
C TYR A 190 15.96 17.25 9.25
N THR A 191 16.95 16.85 10.03
CA THR A 191 18.10 16.09 9.55
C THR A 191 17.69 14.63 9.52
N MET A 192 17.43 14.13 8.32
CA MET A 192 17.08 12.74 8.12
C MET A 192 18.22 11.84 8.58
N ASP A 193 17.90 10.84 9.40
CA ASP A 193 18.82 9.81 9.84
C ASP A 193 19.52 9.13 8.64
N PRO A 194 20.84 8.88 8.69
CA PRO A 194 21.57 8.20 7.61
C PRO A 194 20.99 6.83 7.24
N ASP A 195 20.50 6.08 8.21
CA ASP A 195 19.89 4.77 7.99
C ASP A 195 18.50 4.87 7.34
N HIS A 196 17.73 5.90 7.69
CA HIS A 196 16.49 6.23 6.99
C HIS A 196 16.76 6.61 5.53
N ARG A 197 17.77 7.45 5.28
CA ARG A 197 18.19 7.82 3.92
C ARG A 197 18.69 6.63 3.12
N LEU A 198 19.40 5.69 3.74
CA LEU A 198 19.84 4.45 3.11
C LEU A 198 18.65 3.63 2.57
N LEU A 199 17.61 3.49 3.37
CA LEU A 199 16.40 2.77 2.98
C LEU A 199 15.73 3.43 1.76
N LEU A 200 15.50 4.74 1.79
CA LEU A 200 14.88 5.46 0.67
C LEU A 200 15.74 5.36 -0.60
N ARG A 201 17.06 5.48 -0.49
CA ARG A 201 17.98 5.37 -1.62
C ARG A 201 17.93 3.99 -2.28
N ASN A 202 17.93 2.92 -1.48
CA ASN A 202 17.95 1.55 -1.99
C ASN A 202 16.59 1.09 -2.53
N THR A 203 15.48 1.67 -2.06
CA THR A 203 14.13 1.36 -2.57
C THR A 203 13.76 2.16 -3.80
N LYS A 204 14.37 3.33 -4.04
CA LYS A 204 14.07 4.20 -5.19
C LYS A 204 14.16 3.50 -6.56
N PRO A 205 15.20 2.71 -6.88
CA PRO A 205 15.28 1.98 -8.14
C PRO A 205 14.13 1.00 -8.35
N LEU A 206 13.58 0.43 -7.28
CA LEU A 206 12.49 -0.55 -7.31
C LEU A 206 11.16 0.06 -7.78
N LEU A 207 11.01 1.39 -7.75
CA LEU A 207 9.90 2.08 -8.39
C LEU A 207 9.83 1.84 -9.90
N GLN A 208 10.90 1.38 -10.54
CA GLN A 208 10.95 1.02 -11.96
C GLN A 208 10.67 -0.47 -12.20
N SER A 209 10.42 -1.26 -11.17
CA SER A 209 10.09 -2.68 -11.29
C SER A 209 8.89 -2.90 -12.23
N ARG A 210 8.90 -4.05 -12.91
CA ARG A 210 7.75 -4.54 -13.69
C ARG A 210 6.68 -5.15 -12.81
N ASN A 211 7.06 -5.62 -11.63
CA ASN A 211 6.14 -6.21 -10.67
C ASN A 211 5.37 -5.11 -9.92
N ALA A 212 4.05 -5.08 -10.11
CA ALA A 212 3.18 -4.09 -9.49
C ALA A 212 3.21 -4.15 -7.95
N ALA A 213 3.36 -5.35 -7.37
CA ALA A 213 3.41 -5.52 -5.92
C ALA A 213 4.65 -4.86 -5.30
N VAL A 214 5.81 -4.95 -5.96
CA VAL A 214 7.03 -4.28 -5.53
C VAL A 214 6.86 -2.76 -5.58
N VAL A 215 6.33 -2.23 -6.69
CA VAL A 215 6.07 -0.78 -6.83
C VAL A 215 5.09 -0.30 -5.77
N MET A 216 4.02 -1.05 -5.49
CA MET A 216 3.05 -0.70 -4.45
C MET A 216 3.66 -0.73 -3.05
N ALA A 217 4.50 -1.71 -2.74
CA ALA A 217 5.20 -1.78 -1.45
C ALA A 217 6.14 -0.57 -1.26
N VAL A 218 6.89 -0.18 -2.29
CA VAL A 218 7.73 1.03 -2.26
C VAL A 218 6.87 2.29 -2.17
N ALA A 219 5.74 2.35 -2.87
CA ALA A 219 4.83 3.48 -2.78
C ALA A 219 4.31 3.69 -1.36
N GLN A 220 3.95 2.62 -0.67
CA GLN A 220 3.52 2.64 0.72
C GLN A 220 4.66 3.08 1.66
N LEU A 221 5.87 2.60 1.43
CA LEU A 221 7.06 3.03 2.17
C LEU A 221 7.27 4.54 2.03
N TYR A 222 7.28 5.06 0.81
CA TYR A 222 7.46 6.50 0.54
C TYR A 222 6.32 7.35 1.12
N TRP A 223 5.10 6.84 1.08
CA TRP A 223 3.95 7.52 1.68
C TRP A 223 4.15 7.84 3.15
N HIS A 224 4.73 6.89 3.90
CA HIS A 224 4.94 7.04 5.33
C HIS A 224 6.27 7.70 5.71
N LEU A 225 7.32 7.50 4.92
CA LEU A 225 8.70 7.77 5.32
C LEU A 225 9.41 8.82 4.47
N ALA A 226 8.94 9.10 3.25
CA ALA A 226 9.61 10.06 2.38
C ALA A 226 9.27 11.51 2.77
N PRO A 227 10.25 12.43 2.69
CA PRO A 227 10.01 13.85 2.84
C PRO A 227 9.11 14.38 1.70
N LYS A 228 8.44 15.52 1.92
CA LYS A 228 7.53 16.14 0.95
C LYS A 228 8.13 16.30 -0.45
N SER A 229 9.40 16.67 -0.53
CA SER A 229 10.13 16.86 -1.79
C SER A 229 10.30 15.58 -2.61
N GLU A 230 10.36 14.42 -1.97
CA GLU A 230 10.59 13.14 -2.63
C GLU A 230 9.31 12.30 -2.80
N ALA A 231 8.27 12.58 -2.04
CA ALA A 231 7.02 11.84 -2.09
C ALA A 231 6.35 11.83 -3.49
N GLY A 232 6.50 12.92 -4.25
CA GLY A 232 5.95 13.03 -5.61
C GLY A 232 6.52 12.05 -6.65
N ILE A 233 7.69 11.47 -6.40
CA ILE A 233 8.32 10.50 -7.32
C ILE A 233 7.44 9.26 -7.51
N VAL A 234 6.71 8.87 -6.47
CA VAL A 234 5.82 7.70 -6.47
C VAL A 234 4.65 7.84 -7.44
N SER A 235 4.11 9.06 -7.59
CA SER A 235 2.94 9.32 -8.44
C SER A 235 3.16 8.87 -9.88
N LYS A 236 4.34 9.18 -10.45
CA LYS A 236 4.71 8.77 -11.81
C LYS A 236 4.70 7.24 -11.96
N SER A 237 5.22 6.54 -10.97
CA SER A 237 5.31 5.07 -11.00
C SER A 237 3.93 4.42 -10.85
N LEU A 238 3.06 4.95 -9.98
CA LEU A 238 1.68 4.48 -9.83
C LEU A 238 0.85 4.73 -11.10
N VAL A 239 0.97 5.91 -11.71
CA VAL A 239 0.27 6.22 -12.97
C VAL A 239 0.74 5.32 -14.11
N ARG A 240 2.03 4.94 -14.14
CA ARG A 240 2.52 3.94 -15.11
C ARG A 240 1.81 2.59 -14.96
N LEU A 241 1.54 2.14 -13.72
CA LEU A 241 0.85 0.88 -13.46
C LEU A 241 -0.60 0.86 -13.93
N LEU A 242 -1.23 2.00 -14.17
CA LEU A 242 -2.58 2.07 -14.75
C LEU A 242 -2.67 1.50 -16.17
N ARG A 243 -1.53 1.20 -16.80
CA ARG A 243 -1.47 0.52 -18.12
C ARG A 243 -1.37 -1.00 -18.00
N SER A 244 -1.37 -1.54 -16.79
CA SER A 244 -1.32 -2.98 -16.52
C SER A 244 -2.69 -3.65 -16.66
N SER A 245 -2.81 -4.90 -16.19
CA SER A 245 -4.09 -5.63 -16.16
C SER A 245 -5.17 -4.90 -15.35
N ARG A 246 -6.44 -5.27 -15.57
CA ARG A 246 -7.58 -4.60 -14.91
C ARG A 246 -7.56 -4.74 -13.40
N GLU A 247 -7.10 -5.87 -12.88
CA GLU A 247 -6.99 -6.16 -11.45
C GLU A 247 -5.95 -5.25 -10.80
N VAL A 248 -4.78 -5.13 -11.42
CA VAL A 248 -3.72 -4.22 -10.95
C VAL A 248 -4.21 -2.76 -11.02
N GLN A 249 -4.84 -2.39 -12.13
CA GLN A 249 -5.41 -1.05 -12.31
C GLN A 249 -6.41 -0.70 -11.20
N TYR A 250 -7.29 -1.64 -10.83
CA TYR A 250 -8.26 -1.46 -9.75
C TYR A 250 -7.59 -1.18 -8.40
N ILE A 251 -6.63 -2.03 -8.01
CA ILE A 251 -5.91 -1.89 -6.74
C ILE A 251 -5.13 -0.57 -6.69
N VAL A 252 -4.44 -0.23 -7.78
CA VAL A 252 -3.66 1.02 -7.87
C VAL A 252 -4.56 2.24 -7.78
N LEU A 253 -5.69 2.26 -8.50
CA LEU A 253 -6.65 3.37 -8.44
C LEU A 253 -7.26 3.53 -7.06
N GLN A 254 -7.58 2.43 -6.37
CA GLN A 254 -8.11 2.48 -5.00
C GLN A 254 -7.10 3.13 -4.03
N ASN A 255 -5.82 2.79 -4.16
CA ASN A 255 -4.77 3.42 -3.36
C ASN A 255 -4.58 4.90 -3.74
N ILE A 256 -4.58 5.24 -5.04
CA ILE A 256 -4.49 6.64 -5.48
C ILE A 256 -5.68 7.46 -4.98
N ALA A 257 -6.89 6.91 -4.99
CA ALA A 257 -8.09 7.58 -4.47
C ALA A 257 -7.88 7.96 -2.99
N THR A 258 -7.44 7.03 -2.17
CA THR A 258 -7.13 7.29 -0.74
C THR A 258 -6.01 8.32 -0.57
N MET A 259 -4.92 8.20 -1.33
CA MET A 259 -3.80 9.13 -1.28
C MET A 259 -4.18 10.54 -1.73
N SER A 260 -5.05 10.67 -2.74
CA SER A 260 -5.48 11.96 -3.31
C SER A 260 -6.31 12.81 -2.34
N ILE A 261 -6.94 12.20 -1.34
CA ILE A 261 -7.68 12.93 -0.30
C ILE A 261 -6.72 13.77 0.55
N GLN A 262 -5.60 13.18 0.98
CA GLN A 262 -4.66 13.83 1.89
C GLN A 262 -3.60 14.67 1.17
N ARG A 263 -3.15 14.23 -0.02
CA ARG A 263 -2.02 14.84 -0.74
C ARG A 263 -2.37 15.09 -2.21
N LYS A 264 -3.30 16.02 -2.46
CA LYS A 264 -3.82 16.37 -3.80
C LYS A 264 -2.71 16.73 -4.79
N GLY A 265 -1.76 17.55 -4.40
CA GLY A 265 -0.67 18.02 -5.25
C GLY A 265 0.23 16.94 -5.85
N MET A 266 0.24 15.72 -5.29
CA MET A 266 1.04 14.61 -5.85
C MET A 266 0.53 14.13 -7.20
N PHE A 267 -0.77 14.18 -7.46
CA PHE A 267 -1.43 13.60 -8.62
C PHE A 267 -1.99 14.62 -9.61
N GLU A 268 -2.06 15.90 -9.25
CA GLU A 268 -2.52 16.98 -10.13
C GLU A 268 -1.82 17.00 -11.51
N PRO A 269 -0.48 16.83 -11.61
CA PRO A 269 0.19 16.82 -12.92
C PRO A 269 -0.26 15.69 -13.84
N TYR A 270 -0.88 14.65 -13.26
CA TYR A 270 -1.32 13.45 -13.98
C TYR A 270 -2.84 13.39 -14.19
N LEU A 271 -3.57 14.49 -13.99
CA LEU A 271 -5.03 14.56 -14.06
C LEU A 271 -5.62 13.87 -15.30
N LYS A 272 -5.03 14.11 -16.47
CA LYS A 272 -5.47 13.51 -17.74
C LYS A 272 -5.36 11.97 -17.78
N SER A 273 -4.52 11.38 -16.94
CA SER A 273 -4.36 9.92 -16.87
C SER A 273 -5.55 9.24 -16.19
N PHE A 274 -6.34 9.98 -15.45
CA PHE A 274 -7.54 9.50 -14.77
C PHE A 274 -8.83 9.73 -15.56
N TYR A 275 -8.78 10.30 -16.76
CA TYR A 275 -9.97 10.45 -17.60
C TYR A 275 -10.58 9.09 -17.92
N VAL A 276 -11.88 9.01 -17.82
CA VAL A 276 -12.64 7.77 -18.00
C VAL A 276 -12.78 7.43 -19.49
N ARG A 277 -12.50 6.19 -19.84
CA ARG A 277 -12.70 5.65 -21.19
C ARG A 277 -14.01 4.89 -21.27
N SER A 278 -14.65 4.91 -22.41
CA SER A 278 -15.89 4.14 -22.64
C SER A 278 -15.71 2.63 -22.40
N THR A 279 -14.51 2.10 -22.68
CA THR A 279 -14.14 0.68 -22.52
C THR A 279 -13.83 0.27 -21.08
N ASP A 280 -13.71 1.21 -20.16
CA ASP A 280 -13.41 0.90 -18.76
C ASP A 280 -14.62 0.21 -18.09
N PRO A 281 -14.42 -0.80 -17.23
CA PRO A 281 -15.49 -1.37 -16.39
C PRO A 281 -16.05 -0.32 -15.42
N THR A 282 -17.31 -0.46 -15.01
CA THR A 282 -17.98 0.48 -14.09
C THR A 282 -17.19 0.76 -12.82
N MET A 283 -16.60 -0.28 -12.20
CA MET A 283 -15.76 -0.13 -10.99
C MET A 283 -14.55 0.78 -11.23
N ILE A 284 -13.88 0.64 -12.37
CA ILE A 284 -12.73 1.49 -12.74
C ILE A 284 -13.18 2.91 -13.03
N LYS A 285 -14.33 3.08 -13.73
CA LYS A 285 -14.91 4.39 -14.02
C LYS A 285 -15.22 5.15 -12.73
N THR A 286 -15.83 4.47 -11.75
CA THR A 286 -16.19 5.07 -10.46
C THR A 286 -14.96 5.53 -9.66
N LEU A 287 -13.90 4.71 -9.60
CA LEU A 287 -12.65 5.09 -8.92
C LEU A 287 -11.95 6.26 -9.60
N LYS A 288 -11.88 6.26 -10.95
CA LYS A 288 -11.33 7.38 -11.69
C LYS A 288 -12.11 8.68 -11.43
N LEU A 289 -13.43 8.59 -11.42
CA LEU A 289 -14.31 9.71 -11.12
C LEU A 289 -14.06 10.26 -9.71
N GLU A 290 -13.90 9.37 -8.73
CA GLU A 290 -13.57 9.76 -7.34
C GLU A 290 -12.24 10.51 -7.27
N ILE A 291 -11.21 10.00 -7.94
CA ILE A 291 -9.89 10.65 -8.01
C ILE A 291 -10.01 12.03 -8.65
N LEU A 292 -10.70 12.15 -9.79
CA LEU A 292 -10.92 13.43 -10.46
C LEU A 292 -11.63 14.44 -9.56
N THR A 293 -12.62 13.96 -8.79
CA THR A 293 -13.36 14.78 -7.82
C THR A 293 -12.45 15.26 -6.68
N ASN A 294 -11.58 14.38 -6.17
CA ASN A 294 -10.63 14.73 -5.11
C ASN A 294 -9.56 15.72 -5.58
N LEU A 295 -9.13 15.63 -6.85
CA LEU A 295 -8.14 16.50 -7.46
C LEU A 295 -8.72 17.84 -7.99
N ALA A 296 -10.04 18.01 -7.95
CA ALA A 296 -10.68 19.22 -8.39
C ALA A 296 -10.21 20.44 -7.59
N ASN A 297 -9.83 21.49 -8.29
CA ASN A 297 -9.43 22.79 -7.75
C ASN A 297 -9.92 23.91 -8.68
N GLU A 298 -9.80 25.16 -8.26
CA GLU A 298 -10.25 26.33 -9.01
C GLU A 298 -9.63 26.43 -10.42
N ALA A 299 -8.38 26.00 -10.58
CA ALA A 299 -7.66 26.06 -11.86
C ALA A 299 -8.13 25.03 -12.89
N ASN A 300 -8.56 23.83 -12.45
CA ASN A 300 -8.88 22.71 -13.33
C ASN A 300 -10.37 22.39 -13.44
N ILE A 301 -11.20 22.95 -12.57
CA ILE A 301 -12.62 22.59 -12.43
C ILE A 301 -13.42 22.81 -13.73
N SER A 302 -13.15 23.85 -14.48
CA SER A 302 -13.84 24.14 -15.76
C SER A 302 -13.60 23.02 -16.79
N THR A 303 -12.39 22.47 -16.81
CA THR A 303 -12.03 21.35 -17.69
C THR A 303 -12.68 20.05 -17.21
N LEU A 304 -12.69 19.82 -15.89
CA LEU A 304 -13.32 18.62 -15.29
C LEU A 304 -14.84 18.61 -15.50
N LEU A 305 -15.50 19.75 -15.38
CA LEU A 305 -16.95 19.84 -15.61
C LEU A 305 -17.32 19.50 -17.06
N ARG A 306 -16.49 19.88 -18.04
CA ARG A 306 -16.70 19.46 -19.46
C ARG A 306 -16.60 17.95 -19.61
N GLU A 307 -15.63 17.32 -18.97
CA GLU A 307 -15.52 15.86 -18.94
C GLU A 307 -16.72 15.22 -18.25
N PHE A 308 -17.16 15.73 -17.09
CA PHE A 308 -18.32 15.23 -16.37
C PHE A 308 -19.62 15.34 -17.18
N GLN A 309 -19.80 16.42 -17.94
CA GLN A 309 -20.94 16.54 -18.88
C GLN A 309 -20.95 15.44 -19.93
N THR A 310 -19.78 14.97 -20.36
CA THR A 310 -19.66 13.85 -21.26
C THR A 310 -19.98 12.53 -20.57
N TYR A 311 -19.55 12.37 -19.31
CA TYR A 311 -19.80 11.16 -18.52
C TYR A 311 -21.25 10.95 -18.13
N VAL A 312 -22.00 12.02 -17.88
CA VAL A 312 -23.45 11.96 -17.61
C VAL A 312 -24.23 11.37 -18.80
N LYS A 313 -23.74 11.53 -20.03
CA LYS A 313 -24.33 10.97 -21.25
C LYS A 313 -23.99 9.49 -21.48
N SER A 314 -23.27 8.86 -20.54
CA SER A 314 -22.89 7.45 -20.64
C SER A 314 -24.11 6.54 -20.63
N GLN A 315 -24.04 5.42 -21.35
CA GLN A 315 -25.07 4.36 -21.31
C GLN A 315 -25.10 3.63 -19.95
N ASP A 316 -24.01 3.69 -19.19
CA ASP A 316 -23.90 3.14 -17.85
C ASP A 316 -24.59 4.07 -16.85
N LYS A 317 -25.82 3.72 -16.48
CA LYS A 317 -26.68 4.53 -15.60
C LYS A 317 -26.12 4.72 -14.19
N GLN A 318 -25.47 3.69 -13.65
CA GLN A 318 -24.83 3.78 -12.33
C GLN A 318 -23.67 4.77 -12.35
N PHE A 319 -22.88 4.75 -13.42
CA PHE A 319 -21.79 5.69 -13.60
C PHE A 319 -22.30 7.12 -13.85
N ALA A 320 -23.38 7.29 -14.61
CA ALA A 320 -24.01 8.60 -14.81
C ALA A 320 -24.50 9.20 -13.49
N ALA A 321 -25.19 8.40 -12.67
CA ALA A 321 -25.63 8.81 -11.32
C ALA A 321 -24.47 9.20 -10.42
N ALA A 322 -23.38 8.39 -10.38
CA ALA A 322 -22.18 8.70 -9.63
C ALA A 322 -21.51 10.02 -10.11
N THR A 323 -21.56 10.28 -11.42
CA THR A 323 -21.04 11.55 -12.00
C THR A 323 -21.83 12.76 -11.52
N ILE A 324 -23.16 12.66 -11.43
CA ILE A 324 -24.02 13.73 -10.93
C ILE A 324 -23.69 14.02 -9.46
N GLN A 325 -23.50 12.99 -8.65
CA GLN A 325 -23.07 13.14 -7.25
C GLN A 325 -21.67 13.79 -7.16
N ALA A 326 -20.75 13.46 -8.08
CA ALA A 326 -19.43 14.07 -8.16
C ALA A 326 -19.50 15.56 -8.50
N ILE A 327 -20.37 15.97 -9.44
CA ILE A 327 -20.63 17.37 -9.76
C ILE A 327 -21.13 18.10 -8.50
N GLY A 328 -22.05 17.50 -7.75
CA GLY A 328 -22.54 18.05 -6.49
C GLY A 328 -21.46 18.27 -5.44
N ARG A 329 -20.54 17.29 -5.29
CA ARG A 329 -19.38 17.43 -4.38
C ARG A 329 -18.44 18.57 -4.82
N CYS A 330 -18.16 18.70 -6.11
CA CYS A 330 -17.35 19.78 -6.64
C CYS A 330 -18.02 21.15 -6.38
N ALA A 331 -19.33 21.27 -6.59
CA ALA A 331 -20.08 22.48 -6.34
C ALA A 331 -20.11 22.87 -4.86
N THR A 332 -20.11 21.89 -3.96
CA THR A 332 -20.04 22.16 -2.51
C THR A 332 -18.67 22.62 -2.06
N ASN A 333 -17.60 22.08 -2.67
CA ASN A 333 -16.20 22.35 -2.27
C ASN A 333 -15.64 23.64 -2.91
N ILE A 334 -16.13 24.02 -4.10
CA ILE A 334 -15.61 25.14 -4.89
C ILE A 334 -16.78 26.08 -5.20
N THR A 335 -16.88 27.17 -4.44
CA THR A 335 -18.01 28.13 -4.52
C THR A 335 -18.13 28.84 -5.86
N GLU A 336 -17.00 29.09 -6.54
CA GLU A 336 -16.97 29.78 -7.84
C GLU A 336 -17.75 29.07 -8.95
N VAL A 337 -17.90 27.73 -8.87
CA VAL A 337 -18.60 26.94 -9.90
C VAL A 337 -19.98 26.48 -9.49
N THR A 338 -20.45 26.85 -8.30
CA THR A 338 -21.75 26.39 -7.76
C THR A 338 -22.89 26.75 -8.71
N ASP A 339 -22.96 27.99 -9.20
CA ASP A 339 -24.00 28.43 -10.13
C ASP A 339 -23.94 27.71 -11.48
N THR A 340 -22.71 27.50 -12.00
CA THR A 340 -22.51 26.76 -13.26
C THR A 340 -22.95 25.31 -13.10
N CYS A 341 -22.64 24.67 -11.99
CA CYS A 341 -23.04 23.30 -11.67
C CYS A 341 -24.57 23.20 -11.51
N LEU A 342 -25.18 24.14 -10.78
CA LEU A 342 -26.64 24.17 -10.58
C LEU A 342 -27.37 24.32 -11.91
N ASN A 343 -26.97 25.26 -12.76
CA ASN A 343 -27.56 25.43 -14.09
C ASN A 343 -27.43 24.16 -14.94
N GLY A 344 -26.26 23.52 -14.90
CA GLY A 344 -26.04 22.23 -15.57
C GLY A 344 -26.94 21.12 -15.04
N LEU A 345 -27.13 21.01 -13.73
CA LEU A 345 -27.99 20.03 -13.09
C LEU A 345 -29.49 20.28 -13.40
N VAL A 346 -29.91 21.53 -13.42
CA VAL A 346 -31.29 21.90 -13.82
C VAL A 346 -31.58 21.47 -15.26
N CYS A 347 -30.62 21.64 -16.18
CA CYS A 347 -30.76 21.13 -17.55
C CYS A 347 -30.92 19.60 -17.60
N LEU A 348 -30.39 18.86 -16.65
CA LEU A 348 -30.54 17.39 -16.57
C LEU A 348 -31.91 16.96 -16.10
N LEU A 349 -32.72 17.83 -15.49
CA LEU A 349 -34.11 17.52 -15.11
C LEU A 349 -35.00 17.26 -16.33
N SER A 350 -34.62 17.77 -17.50
CA SER A 350 -35.29 17.50 -18.78
C SER A 350 -34.82 16.19 -19.46
N ASN A 351 -33.99 15.39 -18.79
CA ASN A 351 -33.49 14.13 -19.34
C ASN A 351 -34.60 13.09 -19.34
N ARG A 352 -34.54 12.13 -20.30
CA ARG A 352 -35.45 11.01 -20.42
C ARG A 352 -35.19 9.87 -19.43
N ASP A 353 -34.01 9.87 -18.78
CA ASP A 353 -33.59 8.82 -17.86
C ASP A 353 -34.01 9.18 -16.43
N GLU A 354 -34.89 8.38 -15.84
CA GLU A 354 -35.42 8.59 -14.50
C GLU A 354 -34.33 8.59 -13.40
N ILE A 355 -33.29 7.79 -13.56
CA ILE A 355 -32.18 7.70 -12.59
C ILE A 355 -31.39 9.01 -12.60
N VAL A 356 -31.09 9.54 -13.79
CA VAL A 356 -30.38 10.81 -13.96
C VAL A 356 -31.19 11.97 -13.36
N VAL A 357 -32.49 11.98 -13.59
CA VAL A 357 -33.40 13.00 -13.04
C VAL A 357 -33.46 12.90 -11.51
N ALA A 358 -33.67 11.69 -10.96
CA ALA A 358 -33.78 11.48 -9.53
C ALA A 358 -32.51 11.94 -8.79
N GLU A 359 -31.32 11.53 -9.26
CA GLU A 359 -30.04 11.95 -8.66
C GLU A 359 -29.80 13.47 -8.81
N SER A 360 -30.18 14.05 -9.93
CA SER A 360 -30.09 15.50 -10.12
C SER A 360 -30.94 16.26 -9.10
N VAL A 361 -32.16 15.84 -8.84
CA VAL A 361 -33.05 16.42 -7.81
C VAL A 361 -32.43 16.32 -6.42
N VAL A 362 -31.90 15.15 -6.06
CA VAL A 362 -31.27 14.93 -4.75
C VAL A 362 -30.06 15.87 -4.56
N VAL A 363 -29.21 15.98 -5.57
CA VAL A 363 -28.01 16.84 -5.52
C VAL A 363 -28.40 18.33 -5.48
N ILE A 364 -29.35 18.76 -6.29
CA ILE A 364 -29.84 20.14 -6.29
C ILE A 364 -30.43 20.49 -4.92
N LYS A 365 -31.29 19.63 -4.36
CA LYS A 365 -31.84 19.82 -3.00
C LYS A 365 -30.74 20.01 -1.97
N LYS A 366 -29.70 19.19 -2.01
CA LYS A 366 -28.55 19.27 -1.08
C LYS A 366 -27.80 20.59 -1.24
N LEU A 367 -27.52 21.02 -2.46
CA LEU A 367 -26.83 22.28 -2.73
C LEU A 367 -27.63 23.49 -2.25
N LEU A 368 -28.95 23.53 -2.52
CA LEU A 368 -29.84 24.60 -2.06
C LEU A 368 -29.93 24.66 -0.52
N GLN A 369 -29.87 23.53 0.17
CA GLN A 369 -29.85 23.48 1.64
C GLN A 369 -28.51 23.99 2.22
N THR A 370 -27.41 23.79 1.52
CA THR A 370 -26.07 24.19 1.99
C THR A 370 -25.81 25.69 1.78
N GLN A 371 -26.40 26.29 0.73
CA GLN A 371 -26.19 27.69 0.37
C GLN A 371 -27.51 28.39 0.00
N PRO A 372 -28.40 28.70 0.95
CA PRO A 372 -29.75 29.22 0.64
C PRO A 372 -29.77 30.65 0.10
N ALA A 373 -28.70 31.45 0.26
CA ALA A 373 -28.76 32.88 0.03
C ALA A 373 -28.69 33.35 -1.46
N HIS A 374 -28.24 32.48 -2.40
CA HIS A 374 -27.92 32.86 -3.78
C HIS A 374 -28.85 32.33 -4.88
N HIS A 375 -29.90 31.51 -4.54
CA HIS A 375 -30.55 30.67 -5.54
C HIS A 375 -32.03 30.92 -5.78
N GLY A 376 -32.52 32.15 -5.46
CA GLY A 376 -33.95 32.48 -5.63
C GLY A 376 -34.48 32.36 -7.07
N GLU A 377 -33.65 32.59 -8.08
CA GLU A 377 -34.04 32.44 -9.50
C GLU A 377 -34.14 30.95 -9.91
N ILE A 378 -33.25 30.11 -9.39
CA ILE A 378 -33.23 28.66 -9.69
C ILE A 378 -34.44 27.98 -9.06
N ILE A 379 -34.81 28.37 -7.85
CA ILE A 379 -36.02 27.86 -7.17
C ILE A 379 -37.27 28.21 -7.97
N LYS A 380 -37.37 29.43 -8.55
CA LYS A 380 -38.47 29.82 -9.43
C LYS A 380 -38.54 29.02 -10.73
N HIS A 381 -37.39 28.54 -11.21
CA HIS A 381 -37.31 27.73 -12.44
C HIS A 381 -37.71 26.26 -12.21
N MET A 382 -37.61 25.79 -10.95
CA MET A 382 -37.96 24.42 -10.56
C MET A 382 -39.40 24.25 -10.10
N ALA A 383 -40.06 25.35 -9.72
CA ALA A 383 -41.50 25.40 -9.32
C ALA A 383 -42.39 25.52 -10.55
#